data_a70e7844576f149a4fdb56437479b09e
#
_entry.id   a70e7844576f149a4fdb56437479b09e
#
_cell.length_a   1.000
_cell.length_b   1.000
_cell.length_c   1.000
_cell.angle_alpha   90.00
_cell.angle_beta   90.00
_cell.angle_gamma   90.00
#
_symmetry.space_group_name_H-M   'P 1'
#
loop_
_entity.id
_entity.type
_entity.pdbx_description
1 polymer ?
#
loop_
_entity_poly.entity_id
_entity_poly.type
_entity_poly.pdbx_seq_one_letter_code
_entity_poly.pdbx_strand_id
1 'polypeptide(L)'
;MTDRALTQQTPAGGAVEASVRAARSRSLLGLAALCLVLTVAGPWLFDTYLLNVLIKAAFFAMAAVTVDVLWGYTGYLTFGQSAFFGVGAYAAGLAFTHYGFSPAIAAAAALATAGGAALLALATGWLSFYRGASPFFATVISLVLPIVLTQLVLSGGTFTGSSSGLTGYETADLSLETWYVIAAGGLSAVALMAWVAVRSDGGRILVALRDNEARCSYLGLNTAQWRMALLVACGAVASLAGFGYGAFSGVVAPELTGFVFGTELIVWVALGGRGTIWGPLLGAILINVAGSYLSGSMPFVWQLLLGVTFVLVILLLPGGFLPLLTAPWRRRAARAPTPTLDVRAVPPRHSGGAAWALSLTGVSKHFGSLKVLESIDLKACGGELVGLIGPNGAGKTTLMRCIADGGERSLGRLELYGHEVLDDGPEQCVRHGLGRKFQNANVFDTLTVAESLRIATTLRERPSWWRRSPRLDLPPYVLEALRVTGLDQCLDSVARDLSHGQQQALELAMVLALEPGIVLLDEPTAGLSKAERLQIGHVLSSLAHRYGLCCLLVEHDLDFIKEIATRIVVLHQGRIVMDDGFREVVESELVRAIYAGNAPAAQGATQ
;
A
#
# COMPACT_ATOMS: atom_id res chain seq x y z
N MET A 1 -26.38 6.15 38.86
CA MET A 1 -27.09 4.92 38.48
C MET A 1 -27.20 4.82 36.94
N THR A 2 -26.09 4.65 36.21
CA THR A 2 -26.10 4.47 34.74
C THR A 2 -24.85 3.77 34.22
N ASP A 3 -24.21 2.90 35.03
CA ASP A 3 -22.90 2.32 34.67
C ASP A 3 -22.93 0.78 34.50
N ARG A 4 -24.10 0.18 34.29
CA ARG A 4 -24.23 -1.30 34.21
C ARG A 4 -24.75 -1.85 32.89
N ALA A 5 -24.90 -1.03 31.83
CA ALA A 5 -25.52 -1.46 30.57
C ALA A 5 -24.52 -1.80 29.45
N LEU A 6 -23.21 -1.69 29.65
CA LEU A 6 -22.19 -1.85 28.56
C LEU A 6 -21.42 -3.17 28.56
N THR A 7 -21.76 -4.13 29.44
CA THR A 7 -21.07 -5.43 29.53
C THR A 7 -22.00 -6.62 29.28
N GLN A 8 -22.88 -6.54 28.29
CA GLN A 8 -23.48 -7.77 27.75
C GLN A 8 -22.65 -8.23 26.56
N GLN A 9 -21.64 -9.05 26.84
CA GLN A 9 -21.04 -9.95 25.85
C GLN A 9 -22.15 -10.83 25.29
N THR A 10 -22.62 -10.55 24.09
CA THR A 10 -23.54 -11.43 23.38
C THR A 10 -22.79 -12.72 22.99
N PRO A 11 -23.26 -13.91 23.41
CA PRO A 11 -22.63 -15.19 23.03
C PRO A 11 -22.65 -15.48 21.52
N ALA A 12 -23.30 -14.64 20.72
CA ALA A 12 -23.37 -14.73 19.27
C ALA A 12 -22.02 -14.47 18.55
N GLY A 13 -21.11 -13.68 19.12
CA GLY A 13 -19.82 -13.35 18.50
C GLY A 13 -18.91 -14.57 18.30
N GLY A 14 -18.83 -15.47 19.29
CA GLY A 14 -17.99 -16.67 19.19
C GLY A 14 -18.47 -17.69 18.15
N ALA A 15 -19.77 -17.84 17.98
CA ALA A 15 -20.34 -18.74 16.98
C ALA A 15 -20.12 -18.23 15.55
N VAL A 16 -20.24 -16.91 15.33
CA VAL A 16 -19.94 -16.27 14.03
C VAL A 16 -18.45 -16.39 13.71
N GLU A 17 -17.56 -16.13 14.68
CA GLU A 17 -16.10 -16.32 14.48
C GLU A 17 -15.74 -17.76 14.12
N ALA A 18 -16.34 -18.75 14.81
CA ALA A 18 -16.10 -20.17 14.53
C ALA A 18 -16.59 -20.56 13.13
N SER A 19 -17.77 -20.07 12.70
CA SER A 19 -18.33 -20.35 11.37
C SER A 19 -17.48 -19.75 10.26
N VAL A 20 -16.95 -18.56 10.46
CA VAL A 20 -16.09 -17.85 9.52
C VAL A 20 -14.73 -18.52 9.38
N ARG A 21 -14.11 -18.88 10.50
CA ARG A 21 -12.86 -19.67 10.49
C ARG A 21 -13.07 -21.01 9.77
N ALA A 22 -14.19 -21.67 10.01
CA ALA A 22 -14.54 -22.93 9.35
C ALA A 22 -14.76 -22.77 7.84
N ALA A 23 -15.48 -21.73 7.41
CA ALA A 23 -15.71 -21.46 5.98
C ALA A 23 -14.42 -21.12 5.23
N ARG A 24 -13.55 -20.29 5.83
CA ARG A 24 -12.23 -19.94 5.29
C ARG A 24 -11.29 -21.14 5.22
N SER A 25 -11.27 -21.94 6.29
CA SER A 25 -10.50 -23.19 6.34
C SER A 25 -10.96 -24.16 5.26
N ARG A 26 -12.27 -24.32 5.04
CA ARG A 26 -12.82 -25.17 3.98
C ARG A 26 -12.42 -24.70 2.57
N SER A 27 -12.45 -23.40 2.30
CA SER A 27 -12.05 -22.87 0.99
C SER A 27 -10.54 -23.05 0.73
N LEU A 28 -9.70 -22.85 1.76
CA LEU A 28 -8.27 -23.09 1.66
C LEU A 28 -7.97 -24.58 1.46
N LEU A 29 -8.61 -25.45 2.24
CA LEU A 29 -8.43 -26.90 2.12
C LEU A 29 -8.91 -27.42 0.76
N GLY A 30 -10.05 -26.93 0.25
CA GLY A 30 -10.54 -27.30 -1.07
C GLY A 30 -9.59 -26.88 -2.19
N LEU A 31 -9.03 -25.69 -2.09
CA LEU A 31 -8.07 -25.17 -3.05
C LEU A 31 -6.73 -25.92 -2.99
N ALA A 32 -6.23 -26.16 -1.78
CA ALA A 32 -5.01 -26.94 -1.58
C ALA A 32 -5.19 -28.39 -2.06
N ALA A 33 -6.36 -29.00 -1.82
CA ALA A 33 -6.69 -30.32 -2.33
C ALA A 33 -6.75 -30.36 -3.86
N LEU A 34 -7.35 -29.33 -4.50
CA LEU A 34 -7.35 -29.22 -5.96
C LEU A 34 -5.93 -29.10 -6.53
N CYS A 35 -5.11 -28.25 -5.95
CA CYS A 35 -3.70 -28.11 -6.34
C CYS A 35 -2.94 -29.42 -6.16
N LEU A 36 -3.14 -30.11 -5.05
CA LEU A 36 -2.52 -31.41 -4.78
C LEU A 36 -2.95 -32.48 -5.81
N VAL A 37 -4.26 -32.55 -6.09
CA VAL A 37 -4.79 -33.50 -7.09
C VAL A 37 -4.19 -33.21 -8.47
N LEU A 38 -4.16 -31.97 -8.92
CA LEU A 38 -3.55 -31.60 -10.21
C LEU A 38 -2.05 -31.92 -10.25
N THR A 39 -1.32 -31.66 -9.16
CA THR A 39 0.12 -31.98 -9.06
C THR A 39 0.37 -33.48 -9.12
N VAL A 40 -0.43 -34.29 -8.43
CA VAL A 40 -0.24 -35.76 -8.37
C VAL A 40 -0.79 -36.44 -9.61
N ALA A 41 -1.96 -36.03 -10.10
CA ALA A 41 -2.62 -36.70 -11.23
C ALA A 41 -2.04 -36.31 -12.60
N GLY A 42 -1.37 -35.16 -12.70
CA GLY A 42 -0.84 -34.65 -13.98
C GLY A 42 0.00 -35.65 -14.79
N PRO A 43 0.95 -36.38 -14.18
CA PRO A 43 1.76 -37.37 -14.91
C PRO A 43 0.96 -38.45 -15.62
N TRP A 44 -0.22 -38.79 -15.13
CA TRP A 44 -1.10 -39.78 -15.77
C TRP A 44 -2.11 -39.20 -16.76
N LEU A 45 -2.33 -37.88 -16.71
CA LEU A 45 -3.31 -37.17 -17.53
C LEU A 45 -2.72 -36.63 -18.83
N PHE A 46 -1.43 -36.29 -18.83
CA PHE A 46 -0.80 -35.55 -19.91
C PHE A 46 0.29 -36.39 -20.60
N ASP A 47 0.41 -36.23 -21.91
CA ASP A 47 1.48 -36.82 -22.69
C ASP A 47 2.85 -36.18 -22.40
N THR A 48 3.92 -36.85 -22.79
CA THR A 48 5.32 -36.43 -22.52
C THR A 48 5.63 -35.03 -23.04
N TYR A 49 5.08 -34.67 -24.23
CA TYR A 49 5.30 -33.33 -24.80
C TYR A 49 4.63 -32.25 -23.96
N LEU A 50 3.37 -32.46 -23.62
CA LEU A 50 2.62 -31.49 -22.80
C LEU A 50 3.19 -31.39 -21.38
N LEU A 51 3.66 -32.49 -20.79
CA LEU A 51 4.36 -32.44 -19.48
C LEU A 51 5.58 -31.53 -19.54
N ASN A 52 6.41 -31.64 -20.58
CA ASN A 52 7.60 -30.81 -20.76
C ASN A 52 7.23 -29.31 -20.84
N VAL A 53 6.17 -29.00 -21.62
CA VAL A 53 5.65 -27.63 -21.74
C VAL A 53 5.10 -27.12 -20.41
N LEU A 54 4.34 -27.95 -19.69
CA LEU A 54 3.73 -27.57 -18.40
C LEU A 54 4.77 -27.34 -17.30
N ILE A 55 5.89 -28.09 -17.28
CA ILE A 55 6.98 -27.88 -16.34
C ILE A 55 7.57 -26.48 -16.53
N LYS A 56 7.91 -26.11 -17.78
CA LYS A 56 8.43 -24.77 -18.11
C LYS A 56 7.41 -23.69 -17.78
N ALA A 57 6.16 -23.87 -18.19
CA ALA A 57 5.06 -22.95 -17.91
C ALA A 57 4.82 -22.78 -16.40
N ALA A 58 5.00 -23.82 -15.59
CA ALA A 58 4.88 -23.71 -14.13
C ALA A 58 5.93 -22.79 -13.52
N PHE A 59 7.20 -22.89 -13.93
CA PHE A 59 8.26 -21.97 -13.48
C PHE A 59 7.99 -20.53 -13.94
N PHE A 60 7.55 -20.33 -15.17
CA PHE A 60 7.16 -19.02 -15.68
C PHE A 60 5.94 -18.45 -14.94
N ALA A 61 4.96 -19.30 -14.62
CA ALA A 61 3.77 -18.91 -13.84
C ALA A 61 4.13 -18.46 -12.42
N MET A 62 5.15 -19.07 -11.78
CA MET A 62 5.65 -18.58 -10.47
C MET A 62 6.16 -17.13 -10.59
N ALA A 63 6.93 -16.81 -11.64
CA ALA A 63 7.40 -15.44 -11.88
C ALA A 63 6.21 -14.51 -12.18
N ALA A 64 5.22 -14.93 -12.97
CA ALA A 64 4.02 -14.14 -13.25
C ALA A 64 3.20 -13.84 -11.98
N VAL A 65 3.09 -14.79 -11.04
CA VAL A 65 2.45 -14.56 -9.74
C VAL A 65 3.18 -13.46 -8.96
N THR A 66 4.54 -13.41 -8.99
CA THR A 66 5.28 -12.34 -8.31
C THR A 66 5.05 -10.97 -8.95
N VAL A 67 4.91 -10.90 -10.29
CA VAL A 67 4.52 -9.68 -10.99
C VAL A 67 3.12 -9.23 -10.56
N ASP A 68 2.16 -10.14 -10.43
CA ASP A 68 0.80 -9.80 -9.99
C ASP A 68 0.75 -9.30 -8.56
N VAL A 69 1.54 -9.88 -7.66
CA VAL A 69 1.63 -9.41 -6.26
C VAL A 69 2.14 -7.95 -6.23
N LEU A 70 3.14 -7.61 -7.04
CA LEU A 70 3.67 -6.25 -7.12
C LEU A 70 2.71 -5.31 -7.86
N TRP A 71 2.31 -5.66 -9.08
CA TRP A 71 1.48 -4.78 -9.90
C TRP A 71 0.01 -4.79 -9.49
N GLY A 72 -0.56 -5.97 -9.29
CA GLY A 72 -1.98 -6.15 -8.99
C GLY A 72 -2.38 -5.58 -7.62
N TYR A 73 -1.55 -5.79 -6.61
CA TYR A 73 -1.89 -5.43 -5.23
C TYR A 73 -1.24 -4.15 -4.73
N THR A 74 -0.06 -3.75 -5.21
CA THR A 74 0.57 -2.48 -4.79
C THR A 74 0.55 -1.38 -5.85
N GLY A 75 0.07 -1.70 -7.06
CA GLY A 75 0.09 -0.75 -8.18
C GLY A 75 1.47 -0.55 -8.82
N TYR A 76 2.52 -1.18 -8.32
CA TYR A 76 3.88 -1.05 -8.85
C TYR A 76 4.06 -1.93 -10.09
N LEU A 77 3.94 -1.32 -11.28
CA LEU A 77 4.25 -1.99 -12.54
C LEU A 77 5.77 -2.23 -12.64
N THR A 78 6.16 -3.49 -12.77
CA THR A 78 7.57 -3.88 -12.81
C THR A 78 7.87 -4.79 -14.00
N PHE A 79 8.92 -4.46 -14.74
CA PHE A 79 9.54 -5.31 -15.76
C PHE A 79 10.72 -6.13 -15.18
N GLY A 80 11.15 -5.79 -13.97
CA GLY A 80 12.35 -6.33 -13.34
C GLY A 80 12.27 -7.78 -12.92
N GLN A 81 11.12 -8.43 -12.94
CA GLN A 81 10.99 -9.82 -12.49
C GLN A 81 11.69 -10.81 -13.43
N SER A 82 11.83 -10.50 -14.72
CA SER A 82 12.66 -11.26 -15.65
C SER A 82 14.14 -11.27 -15.25
N ALA A 83 14.64 -10.13 -14.76
CA ALA A 83 16.02 -10.02 -14.27
C ALA A 83 16.28 -10.97 -13.10
N PHE A 84 15.39 -11.01 -12.11
CA PHE A 84 15.51 -11.93 -10.99
C PHE A 84 15.38 -13.41 -11.42
N PHE A 85 14.45 -13.71 -12.31
CA PHE A 85 14.29 -15.05 -12.89
C PHE A 85 15.57 -15.46 -13.63
N GLY A 86 16.10 -14.59 -14.48
CA GLY A 86 17.32 -14.84 -15.23
C GLY A 86 18.55 -15.05 -14.33
N VAL A 87 18.71 -14.25 -13.26
CA VAL A 87 19.76 -14.48 -12.25
C VAL A 87 19.66 -15.89 -11.68
N GLY A 88 18.44 -16.37 -11.38
CA GLY A 88 18.22 -17.72 -10.92
C GLY A 88 18.61 -18.77 -11.94
N ALA A 89 18.17 -18.63 -13.18
CA ALA A 89 18.47 -19.55 -14.27
C ALA A 89 19.99 -19.65 -14.55
N TYR A 90 20.65 -18.48 -14.65
CA TYR A 90 22.11 -18.45 -14.84
C TYR A 90 22.88 -19.00 -13.66
N ALA A 91 22.41 -18.80 -12.43
CA ALA A 91 23.07 -19.38 -11.26
C ALA A 91 23.02 -20.91 -11.27
N ALA A 92 21.91 -21.52 -11.71
CA ALA A 92 21.84 -22.97 -11.91
C ALA A 92 22.81 -23.42 -13.01
N GLY A 93 22.76 -22.79 -14.19
CA GLY A 93 23.63 -23.10 -15.30
C GLY A 93 25.12 -22.99 -14.94
N LEU A 94 25.54 -21.89 -14.33
CA LEU A 94 26.93 -21.66 -13.91
C LEU A 94 27.39 -22.65 -12.83
N ALA A 95 26.55 -22.89 -11.81
CA ALA A 95 26.88 -23.83 -10.76
C ALA A 95 27.11 -25.25 -11.30
N PHE A 96 26.22 -25.69 -12.19
CA PHE A 96 26.32 -27.04 -12.75
C PHE A 96 27.41 -27.17 -13.82
N THR A 97 27.70 -26.10 -14.56
CA THR A 97 28.81 -26.09 -15.53
C THR A 97 30.17 -26.21 -14.84
N HIS A 98 30.37 -25.49 -13.72
CA HIS A 98 31.69 -25.42 -13.09
C HIS A 98 31.95 -26.47 -11.99
N TYR A 99 30.87 -26.87 -11.28
CA TYR A 99 30.99 -27.79 -10.14
C TYR A 99 30.31 -29.13 -10.38
N GLY A 100 29.65 -29.33 -11.53
CA GLY A 100 28.81 -30.48 -11.81
C GLY A 100 27.52 -30.49 -10.98
N PHE A 101 26.66 -31.48 -11.27
CA PHE A 101 25.43 -31.64 -10.48
C PHE A 101 25.69 -32.49 -9.23
N SER A 102 25.34 -31.97 -8.06
CA SER A 102 25.08 -32.73 -6.85
C SER A 102 23.94 -32.06 -6.06
N PRO A 103 23.15 -32.83 -5.27
CA PRO A 103 22.07 -32.24 -4.47
C PRO A 103 22.56 -31.14 -3.50
N ALA A 104 23.77 -31.29 -2.95
CA ALA A 104 24.39 -30.30 -2.05
C ALA A 104 24.75 -29.01 -2.79
N ILE A 105 25.35 -29.12 -3.99
CA ILE A 105 25.68 -27.97 -4.85
C ILE A 105 24.38 -27.27 -5.30
N ALA A 106 23.36 -28.03 -5.71
CA ALA A 106 22.08 -27.47 -6.10
C ALA A 106 21.41 -26.70 -4.96
N ALA A 107 21.39 -27.26 -3.74
CA ALA A 107 20.84 -26.57 -2.57
C ALA A 107 21.64 -25.31 -2.19
N ALA A 108 22.98 -25.41 -2.18
CA ALA A 108 23.84 -24.25 -1.88
C ALA A 108 23.69 -23.14 -2.92
N ALA A 109 23.66 -23.49 -4.22
CA ALA A 109 23.46 -22.55 -5.32
C ALA A 109 22.07 -21.91 -5.27
N ALA A 110 21.01 -22.66 -4.96
CA ALA A 110 19.65 -22.12 -4.80
C ALA A 110 19.57 -21.10 -3.63
N LEU A 111 20.20 -21.41 -2.49
CA LEU A 111 20.26 -20.48 -1.35
C LEU A 111 21.09 -19.24 -1.68
N ALA A 112 22.25 -19.39 -2.29
CA ALA A 112 23.09 -18.28 -2.72
C ALA A 112 22.38 -17.38 -3.72
N THR A 113 21.64 -17.98 -4.66
CA THR A 113 20.85 -17.27 -5.66
C THR A 113 19.69 -16.49 -5.04
N ALA A 114 18.94 -17.08 -4.12
CA ALA A 114 17.87 -16.38 -3.40
C ALA A 114 18.43 -15.20 -2.60
N GLY A 115 19.58 -15.39 -1.93
CA GLY A 115 20.30 -14.32 -1.21
C GLY A 115 20.79 -13.21 -2.14
N GLY A 116 21.42 -13.56 -3.25
CA GLY A 116 21.90 -12.62 -4.27
C GLY A 116 20.75 -11.82 -4.91
N ALA A 117 19.66 -12.50 -5.25
CA ALA A 117 18.44 -11.85 -5.76
C ALA A 117 17.80 -10.93 -4.72
N ALA A 118 17.79 -11.32 -3.44
CA ALA A 118 17.32 -10.47 -2.35
C ALA A 118 18.15 -9.21 -2.20
N LEU A 119 19.49 -9.32 -2.27
CA LEU A 119 20.39 -8.16 -2.24
C LEU A 119 20.20 -7.25 -3.46
N LEU A 120 20.07 -7.82 -4.66
CA LEU A 120 19.79 -7.06 -5.87
C LEU A 120 18.43 -6.35 -5.79
N ALA A 121 17.40 -7.05 -5.27
CA ALA A 121 16.08 -6.47 -5.05
C ALA A 121 16.10 -5.37 -3.97
N LEU A 122 16.93 -5.52 -2.93
CA LEU A 122 17.12 -4.48 -1.92
C LEU A 122 17.78 -3.24 -2.52
N ALA A 123 18.82 -3.41 -3.34
CA ALA A 123 19.50 -2.30 -4.00
C ALA A 123 18.58 -1.57 -4.99
N THR A 124 17.86 -2.32 -5.84
CA THR A 124 16.90 -1.74 -6.80
C THR A 124 15.70 -1.13 -6.09
N GLY A 125 15.20 -1.73 -5.02
CA GLY A 125 14.13 -1.20 -4.19
C GLY A 125 14.54 0.08 -3.48
N TRP A 126 15.76 0.16 -2.98
CA TRP A 126 16.30 1.38 -2.39
C TRP A 126 16.35 2.52 -3.40
N LEU A 127 16.87 2.27 -4.61
CA LEU A 127 16.89 3.25 -5.69
C LEU A 127 15.48 3.67 -6.15
N SER A 128 14.52 2.72 -6.15
CA SER A 128 13.16 2.94 -6.66
C SER A 128 12.24 3.65 -5.67
N PHE A 129 12.43 3.45 -4.36
CA PHE A 129 11.48 3.90 -3.33
C PHE A 129 12.11 4.84 -2.31
N TYR A 130 13.37 5.28 -2.51
CA TYR A 130 14.01 6.25 -1.63
C TYR A 130 13.22 7.57 -1.60
N ARG A 131 13.35 8.31 -0.50
CA ARG A 131 12.62 9.57 -0.28
C ARG A 131 12.66 10.51 -1.49
N GLY A 132 11.50 10.91 -1.99
CA GLY A 132 11.35 11.81 -3.13
C GLY A 132 11.37 11.14 -4.52
N ALA A 133 11.57 9.82 -4.61
CA ALA A 133 11.45 9.13 -5.89
C ALA A 133 9.98 9.08 -6.33
N SER A 134 9.70 9.55 -7.54
CA SER A 134 8.35 9.45 -8.09
C SER A 134 8.05 8.01 -8.53
N PRO A 135 6.78 7.57 -8.56
CA PRO A 135 6.40 6.25 -9.08
C PRO A 135 6.88 5.98 -10.51
N PHE A 136 7.05 7.03 -11.31
CA PHE A 136 7.60 6.94 -12.66
C PHE A 136 9.05 6.45 -12.64
N PHE A 137 9.91 7.00 -11.78
CA PHE A 137 11.31 6.55 -11.68
C PHE A 137 11.42 5.09 -11.23
N ALA A 138 10.56 4.64 -10.33
CA ALA A 138 10.53 3.26 -9.91
C ALA A 138 10.24 2.30 -11.09
N THR A 139 9.30 2.67 -11.97
CA THR A 139 9.00 1.90 -13.18
C THR A 139 10.17 1.92 -14.15
N VAL A 140 10.84 3.08 -14.36
CA VAL A 140 12.02 3.18 -15.22
C VAL A 140 13.18 2.32 -14.71
N ILE A 141 13.45 2.33 -13.40
CA ILE A 141 14.50 1.48 -12.81
C ILE A 141 14.17 0.00 -13.03
N SER A 142 12.91 -0.40 -12.87
CA SER A 142 12.49 -1.77 -13.12
C SER A 142 12.63 -2.21 -14.58
N LEU A 143 12.57 -1.27 -15.53
CA LEU A 143 12.77 -1.52 -16.95
C LEU A 143 14.26 -1.60 -17.30
N VAL A 144 15.09 -0.77 -16.69
CA VAL A 144 16.53 -0.73 -16.95
C VAL A 144 17.24 -1.96 -16.39
N LEU A 145 16.79 -2.49 -15.26
CA LEU A 145 17.41 -3.64 -14.59
C LEU A 145 17.57 -4.87 -15.51
N PRO A 146 16.52 -5.37 -16.20
CA PRO A 146 16.66 -6.45 -17.17
C PRO A 146 17.68 -6.16 -18.28
N ILE A 147 17.70 -4.93 -18.80
CA ILE A 147 18.61 -4.52 -19.87
C ILE A 147 20.06 -4.60 -19.40
N VAL A 148 20.34 -4.06 -18.20
CA VAL A 148 21.69 -4.09 -17.62
C VAL A 148 22.14 -5.54 -17.37
N LEU A 149 21.29 -6.39 -16.80
CA LEU A 149 21.65 -7.78 -16.54
C LEU A 149 21.85 -8.58 -17.83
N THR A 150 21.02 -8.37 -18.85
CA THR A 150 21.23 -8.99 -20.17
C THR A 150 22.57 -8.56 -20.74
N GLN A 151 22.92 -7.27 -20.66
CA GLN A 151 24.21 -6.78 -21.16
C GLN A 151 25.39 -7.35 -20.38
N LEU A 152 25.27 -7.50 -19.06
CA LEU A 152 26.28 -8.17 -18.23
C LEU A 152 26.47 -9.64 -18.63
N VAL A 153 25.39 -10.36 -18.90
CA VAL A 153 25.44 -11.74 -19.38
C VAL A 153 26.13 -11.80 -20.76
N LEU A 154 25.75 -10.95 -21.69
CA LEU A 154 26.36 -10.91 -23.03
C LEU A 154 27.85 -10.56 -22.98
N SER A 155 28.29 -9.68 -22.09
CA SER A 155 29.67 -9.28 -21.91
C SER A 155 30.53 -10.28 -21.14
N GLY A 156 29.92 -11.26 -20.46
CA GLY A 156 30.63 -12.28 -19.68
C GLY A 156 31.41 -13.31 -20.50
N GLY A 157 31.36 -13.24 -21.84
CA GLY A 157 32.13 -14.07 -22.76
C GLY A 157 31.89 -15.58 -22.55
N THR A 158 32.95 -16.36 -22.49
CA THR A 158 32.86 -17.82 -22.31
C THR A 158 32.32 -18.23 -20.95
N PHE A 159 32.41 -17.35 -19.93
CA PHE A 159 31.91 -17.65 -18.58
C PHE A 159 30.39 -17.75 -18.55
N THR A 160 29.69 -16.89 -19.27
CA THR A 160 28.21 -16.85 -19.32
C THR A 160 27.65 -17.46 -20.60
N GLY A 161 28.51 -17.89 -21.52
CA GLY A 161 28.12 -18.37 -22.84
C GLY A 161 27.75 -17.27 -23.83
N SER A 162 27.93 -15.98 -23.47
CA SER A 162 27.64 -14.79 -24.30
C SER A 162 26.24 -14.89 -24.94
N SER A 163 26.12 -14.66 -26.24
CA SER A 163 24.84 -14.72 -26.97
C SER A 163 24.24 -16.13 -27.12
N SER A 164 25.06 -17.18 -27.03
CA SER A 164 24.59 -18.56 -27.13
C SER A 164 23.99 -19.09 -25.82
N GLY A 165 24.27 -18.40 -24.72
CA GLY A 165 23.90 -18.85 -23.37
C GLY A 165 24.68 -20.07 -22.91
N LEU A 166 24.25 -20.64 -21.78
CA LEU A 166 24.83 -21.85 -21.21
C LEU A 166 24.06 -23.08 -21.68
N THR A 167 24.75 -24.06 -22.25
CA THR A 167 24.16 -25.29 -22.79
C THR A 167 24.98 -26.50 -22.40
N GLY A 168 24.35 -27.68 -22.31
CA GLY A 168 25.02 -28.96 -22.15
C GLY A 168 25.65 -29.20 -20.77
N TYR A 169 25.24 -28.46 -19.76
CA TYR A 169 25.65 -28.76 -18.38
C TYR A 169 24.83 -29.92 -17.80
N GLU A 170 25.42 -30.65 -16.88
CA GLU A 170 24.77 -31.77 -16.21
C GLU A 170 23.60 -31.26 -15.33
N THR A 171 22.43 -31.86 -15.52
CA THR A 171 21.24 -31.60 -14.69
C THR A 171 20.93 -32.80 -13.82
N ALA A 172 19.95 -32.64 -12.91
CA ALA A 172 19.46 -33.77 -12.13
C ALA A 172 18.85 -34.83 -13.05
N ASP A 173 19.35 -36.07 -12.93
CA ASP A 173 18.77 -37.23 -13.64
C ASP A 173 17.48 -37.69 -12.94
N LEU A 174 16.42 -36.89 -13.15
CA LEU A 174 15.08 -37.14 -12.61
C LEU A 174 14.11 -37.43 -13.76
N SER A 175 13.15 -38.32 -13.50
CA SER A 175 12.09 -38.57 -14.48
C SER A 175 11.27 -37.32 -14.75
N LEU A 176 10.68 -37.21 -15.92
CA LEU A 176 9.85 -36.08 -16.33
C LEU A 176 8.65 -35.87 -15.38
N GLU A 177 8.07 -36.98 -14.90
CA GLU A 177 6.99 -36.96 -13.92
C GLU A 177 7.44 -36.34 -12.59
N THR A 178 8.67 -36.67 -12.13
CA THR A 178 9.24 -36.10 -10.92
C THR A 178 9.45 -34.57 -11.08
N TRP A 179 9.99 -34.14 -12.23
CA TRP A 179 10.13 -32.71 -12.54
C TRP A 179 8.77 -31.99 -12.58
N TYR A 180 7.74 -32.63 -13.12
CA TYR A 180 6.40 -32.07 -13.12
C TYR A 180 5.88 -31.89 -11.68
N VAL A 181 6.04 -32.89 -10.82
CA VAL A 181 5.61 -32.81 -9.42
C VAL A 181 6.36 -31.69 -8.68
N ILE A 182 7.66 -31.52 -8.93
CA ILE A 182 8.46 -30.43 -8.34
C ILE A 182 7.94 -29.07 -8.82
N ALA A 183 7.78 -28.89 -10.13
CA ALA A 183 7.36 -27.61 -10.72
C ALA A 183 5.92 -27.24 -10.34
N ALA A 184 4.97 -28.19 -10.49
CA ALA A 184 3.57 -27.98 -10.13
C ALA A 184 3.37 -27.83 -8.61
N GLY A 185 4.11 -28.57 -7.80
CA GLY A 185 4.13 -28.44 -6.35
C GLY A 185 4.68 -27.07 -5.91
N GLY A 186 5.78 -26.63 -6.50
CA GLY A 186 6.36 -25.30 -6.28
C GLY A 186 5.39 -24.19 -6.68
N LEU A 187 4.77 -24.27 -7.86
CA LEU A 187 3.75 -23.32 -8.31
C LEU A 187 2.56 -23.27 -7.34
N SER A 188 2.08 -24.45 -6.93
CA SER A 188 0.98 -24.55 -5.96
C SER A 188 1.32 -23.91 -4.63
N ALA A 189 2.55 -24.13 -4.12
CA ALA A 189 3.03 -23.52 -2.89
C ALA A 189 3.11 -21.98 -3.01
N VAL A 190 3.70 -21.47 -4.09
CA VAL A 190 3.81 -20.01 -4.34
C VAL A 190 2.42 -19.39 -4.48
N ALA A 191 1.52 -19.99 -5.26
CA ALA A 191 0.16 -19.47 -5.46
C ALA A 191 -0.66 -19.48 -4.17
N LEU A 192 -0.61 -20.55 -3.37
CA LEU A 192 -1.31 -20.65 -2.09
C LEU A 192 -0.73 -19.67 -1.07
N MET A 193 0.58 -19.52 -0.98
CA MET A 193 1.25 -18.57 -0.10
C MET A 193 0.88 -17.12 -0.47
N ALA A 194 0.96 -16.77 -1.75
CA ALA A 194 0.54 -15.45 -2.24
C ALA A 194 -0.96 -15.20 -1.97
N TRP A 195 -1.82 -16.20 -2.23
CA TRP A 195 -3.26 -16.08 -1.99
C TRP A 195 -3.61 -15.88 -0.50
N VAL A 196 -2.92 -16.56 0.41
CA VAL A 196 -3.09 -16.37 1.85
C VAL A 196 -2.59 -14.98 2.26
N ALA A 197 -1.40 -14.59 1.79
CA ALA A 197 -0.78 -13.30 2.11
C ALA A 197 -1.65 -12.12 1.65
N VAL A 198 -2.14 -12.10 0.42
CA VAL A 198 -2.96 -10.98 -0.10
C VAL A 198 -4.35 -10.88 0.57
N ARG A 199 -4.83 -11.96 1.19
CA ARG A 199 -6.11 -11.98 1.94
C ARG A 199 -5.96 -11.73 3.43
N SER A 200 -4.75 -11.54 3.91
CA SER A 200 -4.43 -11.22 5.30
C SER A 200 -4.57 -9.72 5.59
N ASP A 201 -4.34 -9.30 6.82
CA ASP A 201 -4.27 -7.88 7.19
C ASP A 201 -3.11 -7.17 6.48
N GLY A 202 -1.94 -7.84 6.35
CA GLY A 202 -0.81 -7.33 5.56
C GLY A 202 -1.16 -7.12 4.09
N GLY A 203 -1.91 -8.05 3.48
CA GLY A 203 -2.39 -7.91 2.10
C GLY A 203 -3.30 -6.70 1.89
N ARG A 204 -4.08 -6.29 2.91
CA ARG A 204 -4.91 -5.07 2.85
C ARG A 204 -4.08 -3.81 2.83
N ILE A 205 -2.94 -3.80 3.52
CA ILE A 205 -1.99 -2.69 3.44
C ILE A 205 -1.44 -2.54 2.02
N LEU A 206 -1.16 -3.66 1.32
CA LEU A 206 -0.72 -3.59 -0.08
C LEU A 206 -1.77 -2.94 -0.98
N VAL A 207 -3.05 -3.28 -0.78
CA VAL A 207 -4.17 -2.66 -1.50
C VAL A 207 -4.29 -1.17 -1.14
N ALA A 208 -4.14 -0.81 0.13
CA ALA A 208 -4.15 0.59 0.58
C ALA A 208 -3.02 1.40 -0.06
N LEU A 209 -1.81 0.84 -0.17
CA LEU A 209 -0.67 1.45 -0.85
C LEU A 209 -0.96 1.71 -2.34
N ARG A 210 -1.70 0.82 -2.97
CA ARG A 210 -2.13 0.99 -4.37
C ARG A 210 -3.17 2.09 -4.51
N ASP A 211 -4.16 2.11 -3.63
CA ASP A 211 -5.29 3.03 -3.70
C ASP A 211 -4.85 4.45 -3.33
N ASN A 212 -4.07 4.59 -2.26
CA ASN A 212 -3.65 5.91 -1.77
C ASN A 212 -2.37 5.83 -0.91
N GLU A 213 -1.22 5.95 -1.56
CA GLU A 213 0.09 5.93 -0.89
C GLU A 213 0.28 7.07 0.10
N ALA A 214 -0.13 8.30 -0.30
CA ALA A 214 -0.01 9.46 0.56
C ALA A 214 -0.78 9.24 1.87
N ARG A 215 -2.01 8.72 1.78
CA ARG A 215 -2.81 8.41 2.97
C ARG A 215 -2.13 7.38 3.88
N CYS A 216 -1.52 6.34 3.31
CA CYS A 216 -0.76 5.36 4.07
C CYS A 216 0.37 6.01 4.89
N SER A 217 1.12 6.96 4.31
CA SER A 217 2.16 7.70 5.02
C SER A 217 1.59 8.52 6.17
N TYR A 218 0.45 9.20 5.97
CA TYR A 218 -0.26 9.95 7.03
C TYR A 218 -1.03 9.07 8.03
N LEU A 219 -1.00 7.75 7.85
CA LEU A 219 -1.38 6.76 8.86
C LEU A 219 -0.17 6.09 9.53
N GLY A 220 1.04 6.62 9.29
CA GLY A 220 2.28 6.19 9.94
C GLY A 220 2.93 4.95 9.32
N LEU A 221 2.48 4.52 8.14
CA LEU A 221 3.08 3.43 7.39
C LEU A 221 4.28 3.94 6.58
N ASN A 222 5.43 3.29 6.72
CA ASN A 222 6.58 3.53 5.85
C ASN A 222 6.37 2.81 4.51
N THR A 223 5.80 3.51 3.54
CA THR A 223 5.40 2.96 2.23
C THR A 223 6.57 2.39 1.45
N ALA A 224 7.74 3.04 1.53
CA ALA A 224 8.96 2.60 0.88
C ALA A 224 9.45 1.25 1.44
N GLN A 225 9.47 1.08 2.77
CA GLN A 225 9.89 -0.18 3.40
C GLN A 225 8.93 -1.33 3.05
N TRP A 226 7.63 -1.09 3.00
CA TRP A 226 6.64 -2.10 2.61
C TRP A 226 6.84 -2.57 1.17
N ARG A 227 7.02 -1.64 0.22
CA ARG A 227 7.29 -1.96 -1.18
C ARG A 227 8.62 -2.67 -1.37
N MET A 228 9.66 -2.21 -0.68
CA MET A 228 10.99 -2.81 -0.75
C MET A 228 10.99 -4.24 -0.20
N ALA A 229 10.38 -4.48 0.96
CA ALA A 229 10.26 -5.82 1.54
C ALA A 229 9.50 -6.78 0.60
N LEU A 230 8.43 -6.29 -0.04
CA LEU A 230 7.68 -7.08 -1.00
C LEU A 230 8.50 -7.38 -2.27
N LEU A 231 9.24 -6.40 -2.79
CA LEU A 231 10.12 -6.58 -3.95
C LEU A 231 11.21 -7.62 -3.66
N VAL A 232 11.80 -7.60 -2.46
CA VAL A 232 12.79 -8.59 -2.01
C VAL A 232 12.17 -9.99 -1.97
N ALA A 233 10.99 -10.15 -1.38
CA ALA A 233 10.31 -11.44 -1.32
C ALA A 233 9.95 -11.95 -2.72
N CYS A 234 9.38 -11.11 -3.58
CA CYS A 234 9.02 -11.45 -4.95
C CYS A 234 10.25 -11.75 -5.82
N GLY A 235 11.34 -10.99 -5.67
CA GLY A 235 12.59 -11.22 -6.38
C GLY A 235 13.23 -12.55 -6.01
N ALA A 236 13.23 -12.91 -4.72
CA ALA A 236 13.72 -14.21 -4.26
C ALA A 236 12.89 -15.38 -4.84
N VAL A 237 11.56 -15.26 -4.84
CA VAL A 237 10.67 -16.29 -5.43
C VAL A 237 10.88 -16.41 -6.94
N ALA A 238 10.96 -15.29 -7.67
CA ALA A 238 11.22 -15.29 -9.11
C ALA A 238 12.59 -15.91 -9.44
N SER A 239 13.60 -15.62 -8.62
CA SER A 239 14.94 -16.19 -8.77
C SER A 239 14.96 -17.71 -8.52
N LEU A 240 14.29 -18.20 -7.49
CA LEU A 240 14.15 -19.63 -7.24
C LEU A 240 13.39 -20.35 -8.36
N ALA A 241 12.36 -19.70 -8.93
CA ALA A 241 11.66 -20.24 -10.09
C ALA A 241 12.58 -20.31 -11.32
N GLY A 242 13.41 -19.28 -11.55
CA GLY A 242 14.44 -19.29 -12.59
C GLY A 242 15.49 -20.37 -12.38
N PHE A 243 15.94 -20.57 -11.14
CA PHE A 243 16.87 -21.65 -10.76
C PHE A 243 16.28 -23.03 -11.10
N GLY A 244 15.00 -23.27 -10.73
CA GLY A 244 14.31 -24.50 -11.06
C GLY A 244 14.18 -24.71 -12.58
N TYR A 245 13.88 -23.64 -13.33
CA TYR A 245 13.85 -23.68 -14.79
C TYR A 245 15.22 -24.05 -15.39
N GLY A 246 16.31 -23.40 -14.94
CA GLY A 246 17.67 -23.69 -15.40
C GLY A 246 18.10 -25.12 -15.06
N ALA A 247 17.75 -25.60 -13.87
CA ALA A 247 18.04 -26.96 -13.43
C ALA A 247 17.26 -28.03 -14.23
N PHE A 248 16.08 -27.70 -14.74
CA PHE A 248 15.28 -28.59 -15.59
C PHE A 248 15.68 -28.53 -17.07
N SER A 249 15.87 -27.30 -17.59
CA SER A 249 16.00 -27.08 -19.04
C SER A 249 17.33 -27.59 -19.63
N GLY A 250 18.42 -27.60 -18.85
CA GLY A 250 19.78 -27.87 -19.34
C GLY A 250 20.32 -26.80 -20.31
N VAL A 251 19.53 -25.74 -20.54
CA VAL A 251 19.86 -24.61 -21.40
C VAL A 251 19.34 -23.32 -20.78
N VAL A 252 20.21 -22.30 -20.69
CA VAL A 252 19.84 -20.97 -20.21
C VAL A 252 20.29 -19.93 -21.22
N ALA A 253 19.33 -19.23 -21.82
CA ALA A 253 19.56 -18.21 -22.81
C ALA A 253 19.50 -16.79 -22.19
N PRO A 254 20.27 -15.79 -22.74
CA PRO A 254 20.27 -14.42 -22.25
C PRO A 254 18.91 -13.74 -22.23
N GLU A 255 18.00 -14.14 -23.13
CA GLU A 255 16.65 -13.61 -23.27
C GLU A 255 15.84 -13.76 -21.97
N LEU A 256 16.12 -14.79 -21.15
CA LEU A 256 15.46 -15.02 -19.86
C LEU A 256 15.75 -13.91 -18.83
N THR A 257 16.84 -13.16 -18.98
CA THR A 257 17.15 -11.97 -18.17
C THR A 257 16.51 -10.71 -18.72
N GLY A 258 16.03 -10.77 -19.97
CA GLY A 258 15.78 -9.60 -20.81
C GLY A 258 14.44 -8.92 -20.58
N PHE A 259 14.35 -7.72 -21.16
CA PHE A 259 13.13 -6.90 -21.16
C PHE A 259 11.96 -7.59 -21.90
N VAL A 260 12.22 -8.34 -22.96
CA VAL A 260 11.17 -9.05 -23.73
C VAL A 260 10.45 -10.03 -22.83
N PHE A 261 11.19 -10.86 -22.10
CA PHE A 261 10.60 -11.80 -21.15
C PHE A 261 9.86 -11.07 -20.02
N GLY A 262 10.40 -9.93 -19.53
CA GLY A 262 9.69 -9.09 -18.56
C GLY A 262 8.36 -8.57 -19.09
N THR A 263 8.29 -8.23 -20.37
CA THR A 263 7.04 -7.82 -21.04
C THR A 263 6.05 -9.00 -21.15
N GLU A 264 6.53 -10.18 -21.53
CA GLU A 264 5.70 -11.39 -21.59
C GLU A 264 5.06 -11.72 -20.24
N LEU A 265 5.80 -11.61 -19.13
CA LEU A 265 5.25 -11.78 -17.77
C LEU A 265 4.09 -10.81 -17.50
N ILE A 266 4.22 -9.54 -17.90
CA ILE A 266 3.16 -8.54 -17.75
C ILE A 266 1.94 -8.90 -18.62
N VAL A 267 2.18 -9.36 -19.86
CA VAL A 267 1.12 -9.80 -20.77
C VAL A 267 0.32 -10.96 -20.15
N TRP A 268 1.00 -11.97 -19.60
CA TRP A 268 0.33 -13.10 -18.96
C TRP A 268 -0.51 -12.71 -17.75
N VAL A 269 -0.01 -11.76 -16.94
CA VAL A 269 -0.75 -11.19 -15.81
C VAL A 269 -1.97 -10.42 -16.27
N ALA A 270 -1.82 -9.58 -17.29
CA ALA A 270 -2.93 -8.78 -17.82
C ALA A 270 -4.02 -9.66 -18.45
N LEU A 271 -3.64 -10.65 -19.27
CA LEU A 271 -4.55 -11.60 -19.88
C LEU A 271 -5.29 -12.44 -18.84
N GLY A 272 -4.55 -12.99 -17.88
CA GLY A 272 -5.13 -13.85 -16.86
C GLY A 272 -6.09 -13.12 -15.92
N GLY A 273 -5.76 -11.87 -15.58
CA GLY A 273 -6.54 -11.01 -14.68
C GLY A 273 -5.72 -10.52 -13.50
N ARG A 274 -5.31 -9.27 -13.60
CA ARG A 274 -4.52 -8.55 -12.59
C ARG A 274 -5.21 -8.53 -11.23
N GLY A 275 -4.45 -8.77 -10.15
CA GLY A 275 -4.93 -8.73 -8.77
C GLY A 275 -5.77 -9.95 -8.38
N THR A 276 -5.56 -11.10 -9.02
CA THR A 276 -6.34 -12.32 -8.75
C THR A 276 -5.51 -13.53 -8.29
N ILE A 277 -4.19 -13.51 -8.41
CA ILE A 277 -3.22 -14.61 -8.19
C ILE A 277 -3.43 -15.78 -9.16
N TRP A 278 -4.66 -16.30 -9.27
CA TRP A 278 -5.00 -17.44 -10.13
C TRP A 278 -5.06 -17.06 -11.61
N GLY A 279 -5.41 -15.81 -11.93
CA GLY A 279 -5.44 -15.30 -13.29
C GLY A 279 -4.08 -15.34 -13.96
N PRO A 280 -3.05 -14.69 -13.39
CA PRO A 280 -1.67 -14.73 -13.89
C PRO A 280 -1.13 -16.14 -14.09
N LEU A 281 -1.41 -17.05 -13.14
CA LEU A 281 -1.04 -18.45 -13.24
C LEU A 281 -1.67 -19.11 -14.46
N LEU A 282 -2.99 -18.95 -14.63
CA LEU A 282 -3.71 -19.50 -15.79
C LEU A 282 -3.29 -18.83 -17.09
N GLY A 283 -3.07 -17.50 -17.08
CA GLY A 283 -2.58 -16.75 -18.24
C GLY A 283 -1.22 -17.25 -18.72
N ALA A 284 -0.27 -17.43 -17.81
CA ALA A 284 1.06 -17.96 -18.13
C ALA A 284 0.97 -19.38 -18.70
N ILE A 285 0.25 -20.28 -18.07
CA ILE A 285 0.10 -21.66 -18.55
C ILE A 285 -0.58 -21.68 -19.93
N LEU A 286 -1.72 -20.98 -20.08
CA LEU A 286 -2.48 -20.96 -21.32
C LEU A 286 -1.65 -20.45 -22.50
N ILE A 287 -0.94 -19.34 -22.32
CA ILE A 287 -0.15 -18.75 -23.41
C ILE A 287 1.06 -19.63 -23.75
N ASN A 288 1.75 -20.20 -22.76
CA ASN A 288 2.89 -21.08 -23.03
C ASN A 288 2.46 -22.38 -23.73
N VAL A 289 1.35 -22.98 -23.34
CA VAL A 289 0.79 -24.14 -24.00
C VAL A 289 0.33 -23.79 -25.42
N ALA A 290 -0.45 -22.73 -25.61
CA ALA A 290 -0.88 -22.27 -26.92
C ALA A 290 0.32 -21.94 -27.82
N GLY A 291 1.32 -21.23 -27.27
CA GLY A 291 2.55 -20.89 -27.98
C GLY A 291 3.32 -22.10 -28.46
N SER A 292 3.42 -23.13 -27.63
CA SER A 292 4.12 -24.37 -27.95
C SER A 292 3.49 -25.11 -29.16
N TYR A 293 2.15 -25.13 -29.27
CA TYR A 293 1.46 -25.75 -30.40
C TYR A 293 1.41 -24.85 -31.65
N LEU A 294 1.16 -23.53 -31.46
CA LEU A 294 1.02 -22.61 -32.61
C LEU A 294 2.36 -22.19 -33.21
N SER A 295 3.41 -22.07 -32.39
CA SER A 295 4.74 -21.71 -32.92
C SER A 295 5.31 -22.74 -33.87
N GLY A 296 5.00 -24.03 -33.67
CA GLY A 296 5.38 -25.12 -34.56
C GLY A 296 4.69 -25.04 -35.92
N SER A 297 3.44 -24.60 -35.96
CA SER A 297 2.63 -24.52 -37.20
C SER A 297 2.72 -23.15 -37.89
N MET A 298 2.91 -22.07 -37.13
CA MET A 298 2.90 -20.67 -37.63
C MET A 298 3.98 -19.80 -36.95
N PRO A 299 5.28 -20.10 -37.12
CA PRO A 299 6.36 -19.48 -36.35
C PRO A 299 6.45 -17.96 -36.49
N PHE A 300 6.13 -17.41 -37.67
CA PHE A 300 6.20 -15.95 -37.92
C PHE A 300 4.92 -15.19 -37.50
N VAL A 301 3.78 -15.88 -37.42
CA VAL A 301 2.48 -15.25 -37.14
C VAL A 301 2.15 -15.29 -35.65
N TRP A 302 2.73 -16.26 -34.93
CA TRP A 302 2.43 -16.46 -33.50
C TRP A 302 2.69 -15.18 -32.66
N GLN A 303 3.85 -14.55 -32.81
CA GLN A 303 4.18 -13.33 -32.05
C GLN A 303 3.25 -12.17 -32.39
N LEU A 304 2.84 -12.04 -33.68
CA LEU A 304 1.86 -11.04 -34.07
C LEU A 304 0.50 -11.32 -33.46
N LEU A 305 0.03 -12.57 -33.49
CA LEU A 305 -1.24 -12.99 -32.86
C LEU A 305 -1.22 -12.70 -31.36
N LEU A 306 -0.12 -12.99 -30.67
CA LEU A 306 0.04 -12.72 -29.25
C LEU A 306 -0.04 -11.21 -28.98
N GLY A 307 0.63 -10.36 -29.76
CA GLY A 307 0.56 -8.92 -29.64
C GLY A 307 -0.85 -8.37 -29.91
N VAL A 308 -1.52 -8.82 -30.96
CA VAL A 308 -2.90 -8.43 -31.28
C VAL A 308 -3.86 -8.89 -30.17
N THR A 309 -3.73 -10.12 -29.70
CA THR A 309 -4.54 -10.63 -28.58
C THR A 309 -4.35 -9.80 -27.31
N PHE A 310 -3.12 -9.38 -27.01
CA PHE A 310 -2.82 -8.53 -25.87
C PHE A 310 -3.54 -7.17 -26.00
N VAL A 311 -3.44 -6.52 -27.15
CA VAL A 311 -4.13 -5.24 -27.40
C VAL A 311 -5.64 -5.40 -27.26
N LEU A 312 -6.21 -6.45 -27.86
CA LEU A 312 -7.66 -6.74 -27.77
C LEU A 312 -8.10 -6.98 -26.33
N VAL A 313 -7.32 -7.73 -25.55
CA VAL A 313 -7.66 -7.99 -24.14
C VAL A 313 -7.61 -6.73 -23.31
N ILE A 314 -6.60 -5.89 -23.47
CA ILE A 314 -6.54 -4.60 -22.74
C ILE A 314 -7.75 -3.72 -23.08
N LEU A 315 -8.15 -3.67 -24.35
CA LEU A 315 -9.26 -2.82 -24.81
C LEU A 315 -10.64 -3.37 -24.38
N LEU A 316 -10.83 -4.68 -24.52
CA LEU A 316 -12.14 -5.31 -24.33
C LEU A 316 -12.33 -5.87 -22.92
N LEU A 317 -11.24 -6.27 -22.25
CA LEU A 317 -11.23 -6.99 -20.99
C LEU A 317 -10.21 -6.39 -20.00
N PRO A 318 -10.37 -5.13 -19.56
CA PRO A 318 -9.39 -4.47 -18.71
C PRO A 318 -9.14 -5.19 -17.36
N GLY A 319 -10.03 -6.09 -16.95
CA GLY A 319 -9.88 -6.97 -15.79
C GLY A 319 -9.28 -8.33 -16.08
N GLY A 320 -9.02 -8.69 -17.36
CA GLY A 320 -8.57 -10.01 -17.79
C GLY A 320 -9.67 -11.08 -17.82
N PHE A 321 -9.29 -12.32 -18.18
CA PHE A 321 -10.26 -13.43 -18.38
C PHE A 321 -10.87 -13.95 -17.08
N LEU A 322 -10.09 -14.13 -16.02
CA LEU A 322 -10.57 -14.78 -14.80
C LEU A 322 -11.70 -14.04 -14.09
N PRO A 323 -11.70 -12.71 -13.95
CA PRO A 323 -12.82 -11.96 -13.38
C PRO A 323 -14.13 -12.15 -14.13
N LEU A 324 -14.10 -12.29 -15.47
CA LEU A 324 -15.28 -12.60 -16.30
C LEU A 324 -15.86 -13.97 -15.97
N LEU A 325 -15.00 -15.00 -15.95
CA LEU A 325 -15.43 -16.36 -15.65
C LEU A 325 -15.97 -16.50 -14.23
N THR A 326 -15.43 -15.74 -13.28
CA THR A 326 -15.82 -15.81 -11.87
C THR A 326 -16.92 -14.82 -11.48
N ALA A 327 -17.31 -13.88 -12.36
CA ALA A 327 -18.32 -12.85 -12.09
C ALA A 327 -19.65 -13.41 -11.52
N PRO A 328 -20.26 -14.48 -12.07
CA PRO A 328 -21.52 -15.01 -11.55
C PRO A 328 -21.36 -15.60 -10.15
N TRP A 329 -20.23 -16.18 -9.83
CA TRP A 329 -19.96 -16.77 -8.51
C TRP A 329 -19.54 -15.72 -7.49
N ARG A 330 -18.82 -14.66 -7.91
CA ARG A 330 -18.46 -13.53 -7.03
C ARG A 330 -19.69 -12.80 -6.50
N ARG A 331 -20.75 -12.67 -7.30
CA ARG A 331 -22.04 -12.09 -6.86
C ARG A 331 -22.74 -12.93 -5.80
N ARG A 332 -22.53 -14.25 -5.80
CA ARG A 332 -23.10 -15.21 -4.82
C ARG A 332 -22.17 -15.47 -3.63
N ALA A 333 -20.88 -15.18 -3.75
CA ALA A 333 -19.96 -15.34 -2.63
C ALA A 333 -20.38 -14.40 -1.50
N ALA A 334 -20.66 -14.99 -0.33
CA ALA A 334 -20.96 -14.22 0.86
C ALA A 334 -19.84 -13.19 1.10
N ARG A 335 -20.23 -11.93 1.36
CA ARG A 335 -19.30 -10.87 1.76
C ARG A 335 -18.48 -11.38 2.94
N ALA A 336 -17.21 -10.97 3.02
CA ALA A 336 -16.41 -11.28 4.20
C ALA A 336 -17.17 -10.77 5.43
N PRO A 337 -17.18 -11.55 6.52
CA PRO A 337 -17.92 -11.15 7.71
C PRO A 337 -17.36 -9.84 8.26
N THR A 338 -18.27 -8.99 8.66
CA THR A 338 -17.97 -7.73 9.35
C THR A 338 -17.17 -8.05 10.62
N PRO A 339 -16.03 -7.38 10.86
CA PRO A 339 -15.33 -7.55 12.13
C PRO A 339 -16.21 -7.06 13.28
N THR A 340 -16.10 -7.71 14.43
CA THR A 340 -16.74 -7.22 15.66
C THR A 340 -16.00 -5.97 16.13
N LEU A 341 -16.77 -4.92 16.44
CA LEU A 341 -16.26 -3.69 17.05
C LEU A 341 -16.13 -3.91 18.54
N ASP A 342 -14.93 -3.81 19.07
CA ASP A 342 -14.64 -3.85 20.50
C ASP A 342 -14.17 -2.48 20.99
N VAL A 343 -14.50 -2.16 22.25
CA VAL A 343 -14.13 -0.87 22.87
C VAL A 343 -12.74 -0.99 23.47
N ARG A 344 -11.83 -0.13 23.03
CA ARG A 344 -10.49 -0.01 23.59
C ARG A 344 -10.43 1.12 24.60
N ALA A 345 -9.98 0.84 25.81
CA ALA A 345 -9.68 1.89 26.79
C ALA A 345 -8.44 2.68 26.35
N VAL A 346 -8.58 4.00 26.27
CA VAL A 346 -7.48 4.92 25.96
C VAL A 346 -7.18 5.75 27.20
N PRO A 347 -5.97 5.65 27.76
CA PRO A 347 -5.58 6.51 28.88
C PRO A 347 -5.47 7.97 28.39
N PRO A 348 -5.82 8.95 29.24
CA PRO A 348 -5.57 10.35 28.93
C PRO A 348 -4.09 10.57 28.66
N ARG A 349 -3.75 11.26 27.58
CA ARG A 349 -2.36 11.67 27.32
C ARG A 349 -2.02 12.84 28.23
N HIS A 350 -1.10 12.63 29.13
CA HIS A 350 -0.45 13.72 29.84
C HIS A 350 0.69 14.22 28.98
N SER A 351 0.88 15.52 28.90
CA SER A 351 1.89 16.22 28.09
C SER A 351 3.33 15.94 28.55
N GLY A 352 3.66 14.79 29.08
CA GLY A 352 5.02 14.30 29.35
C GLY A 352 6.05 15.33 29.88
N GLY A 353 5.59 16.44 30.46
CA GLY A 353 6.44 17.55 30.90
C GLY A 353 6.75 18.61 29.82
N ALA A 354 6.32 18.46 28.57
CA ALA A 354 6.47 19.49 27.54
C ALA A 354 5.48 20.64 27.78
N ALA A 355 5.96 21.87 27.74
CA ALA A 355 5.13 23.05 27.93
C ALA A 355 4.10 23.24 26.80
N TRP A 356 4.41 22.76 25.60
CA TRP A 356 3.61 22.90 24.38
C TRP A 356 3.45 21.55 23.69
N ALA A 357 2.27 21.29 23.15
CA ALA A 357 2.03 20.14 22.27
C ALA A 357 2.61 20.39 20.87
N LEU A 358 2.40 21.61 20.34
CA LEU A 358 2.90 22.10 19.06
C LEU A 358 3.66 23.39 19.28
N SER A 359 4.87 23.52 18.73
CA SER A 359 5.65 24.77 18.73
C SER A 359 6.28 24.99 17.36
N LEU A 360 5.96 26.12 16.75
CA LEU A 360 6.55 26.63 15.51
C LEU A 360 7.37 27.86 15.87
N THR A 361 8.61 27.94 15.35
CA THR A 361 9.48 29.14 15.55
C THR A 361 10.10 29.51 14.21
N GLY A 362 9.73 30.69 13.70
CA GLY A 362 10.24 31.25 12.46
C GLY A 362 9.97 30.39 11.20
N VAL A 363 8.90 29.60 11.20
CA VAL A 363 8.61 28.67 10.09
C VAL A 363 8.28 29.43 8.81
N SER A 364 9.03 29.12 7.75
CA SER A 364 8.86 29.75 6.43
C SER A 364 8.81 28.71 5.32
N LYS A 365 8.06 29.00 4.25
CA LYS A 365 7.97 28.17 3.05
C LYS A 365 8.11 29.02 1.81
N HIS A 366 9.09 28.65 0.97
CA HIS A 366 9.34 29.30 -0.31
C HIS A 366 9.22 28.28 -1.43
N PHE A 367 8.63 28.68 -2.57
CA PHE A 367 8.63 27.96 -3.83
C PHE A 367 9.40 28.79 -4.85
N GLY A 368 10.69 28.52 -5.00
CA GLY A 368 11.58 29.39 -5.75
C GLY A 368 11.61 30.81 -5.16
N SER A 369 11.21 31.82 -5.92
CA SER A 369 11.13 33.21 -5.49
C SER A 369 9.84 33.55 -4.71
N LEU A 370 8.82 32.70 -4.77
CA LEU A 370 7.54 32.94 -4.14
C LEU A 370 7.60 32.56 -2.65
N LYS A 371 7.43 33.53 -1.77
CA LYS A 371 7.29 33.34 -0.32
C LYS A 371 5.81 33.11 0.00
N VAL A 372 5.47 31.90 0.44
CA VAL A 372 4.08 31.53 0.79
C VAL A 372 3.85 31.64 2.29
N LEU A 373 4.86 31.31 3.11
CA LEU A 373 4.85 31.52 4.55
C LEU A 373 6.13 32.26 4.93
N GLU A 374 6.01 33.20 5.85
CA GLU A 374 7.13 34.04 6.29
C GLU A 374 7.12 34.18 7.80
N SER A 375 8.14 33.60 8.45
CA SER A 375 8.40 33.69 9.90
C SER A 375 7.16 33.42 10.75
N ILE A 376 6.57 32.25 10.65
CA ILE A 376 5.41 31.84 11.45
C ILE A 376 5.88 31.37 12.82
N ASP A 377 5.39 32.04 13.86
CA ASP A 377 5.53 31.68 15.27
C ASP A 377 4.15 31.29 15.81
N LEU A 378 4.00 30.03 16.26
CA LEU A 378 2.75 29.53 16.80
C LEU A 378 3.03 28.48 17.87
N LYS A 379 2.38 28.59 19.01
CA LYS A 379 2.45 27.58 20.08
C LYS A 379 1.04 27.17 20.48
N ALA A 380 0.84 25.85 20.67
CA ALA A 380 -0.43 25.33 21.13
C ALA A 380 -0.22 24.25 22.20
N CYS A 381 -1.06 24.29 23.23
CA CYS A 381 -1.05 23.34 24.34
C CYS A 381 -1.93 22.12 24.06
N GLY A 382 -1.69 21.05 24.83
CA GLY A 382 -2.66 19.97 24.93
C GLY A 382 -4.00 20.47 25.49
N GLY A 383 -5.11 20.07 24.87
CA GLY A 383 -6.45 20.51 25.24
C GLY A 383 -6.93 21.79 24.54
N GLU A 384 -6.10 22.42 23.72
CA GLU A 384 -6.51 23.58 22.93
C GLU A 384 -7.13 23.21 21.58
N LEU A 385 -8.20 23.93 21.22
CA LEU A 385 -8.81 23.93 19.89
C LEU A 385 -8.51 25.28 19.23
N VAL A 386 -7.47 25.32 18.39
CA VAL A 386 -7.02 26.54 17.71
C VAL A 386 -7.69 26.64 16.34
N GLY A 387 -8.52 27.65 16.13
CA GLY A 387 -9.10 27.97 14.83
C GLY A 387 -8.11 28.75 13.97
N LEU A 388 -7.74 28.25 12.80
CA LEU A 388 -6.90 28.95 11.82
C LEU A 388 -7.78 29.53 10.70
N ILE A 389 -7.95 30.82 10.68
CA ILE A 389 -8.76 31.53 9.68
C ILE A 389 -7.90 32.45 8.80
N GLY A 390 -8.47 32.88 7.67
CA GLY A 390 -7.84 33.82 6.73
C GLY A 390 -8.40 33.66 5.33
N PRO A 391 -8.17 34.61 4.43
CA PRO A 391 -8.68 34.55 3.06
C PRO A 391 -8.06 33.41 2.26
N ASN A 392 -8.65 33.13 1.08
CA ASN A 392 -8.07 32.15 0.16
C ASN A 392 -6.69 32.64 -0.31
N GLY A 393 -5.74 31.71 -0.37
CA GLY A 393 -4.34 32.04 -0.70
C GLY A 393 -3.50 32.59 0.46
N ALA A 394 -4.05 32.73 1.70
CA ALA A 394 -3.30 33.19 2.86
C ALA A 394 -2.16 32.26 3.30
N GLY A 395 -2.15 30.99 2.85
CA GLY A 395 -1.13 29.99 3.19
C GLY A 395 -1.59 28.94 4.21
N LYS A 396 -2.87 28.88 4.59
CA LYS A 396 -3.41 27.94 5.60
C LYS A 396 -3.05 26.48 5.33
N THR A 397 -3.40 25.96 4.15
CA THR A 397 -3.09 24.58 3.76
C THR A 397 -1.59 24.32 3.65
N THR A 398 -0.80 25.34 3.26
CA THR A 398 0.67 25.26 3.24
C THR A 398 1.23 25.14 4.65
N LEU A 399 0.70 25.90 5.61
CA LEU A 399 1.09 25.81 7.02
C LEU A 399 0.78 24.40 7.57
N MET A 400 -0.43 23.88 7.29
CA MET A 400 -0.81 22.51 7.67
C MET A 400 0.13 21.45 7.08
N ARG A 401 0.61 21.66 5.83
CA ARG A 401 1.63 20.79 5.23
C ARG A 401 2.96 20.87 5.95
N CYS A 402 3.47 22.06 6.21
CA CYS A 402 4.74 22.25 6.91
C CYS A 402 4.75 21.67 8.33
N ILE A 403 3.59 21.59 9.00
CA ILE A 403 3.46 20.93 10.30
C ILE A 403 3.42 19.40 10.16
N ALA A 404 2.75 18.90 9.13
CA ALA A 404 2.51 17.47 8.96
C ALA A 404 3.64 16.71 8.23
N ASP A 405 4.55 17.44 7.61
CA ASP A 405 5.70 16.91 6.86
C ASP A 405 6.92 17.83 7.08
N GLY A 406 7.91 17.33 7.79
CA GLY A 406 9.12 18.06 8.11
C GLY A 406 9.90 18.54 6.89
N GLY A 407 9.91 17.77 5.81
CA GLY A 407 10.59 18.12 4.56
C GLY A 407 9.91 19.24 3.76
N GLU A 408 8.70 19.63 4.12
CA GLU A 408 7.98 20.71 3.44
C GLU A 408 8.44 22.13 3.87
N ARG A 409 9.08 22.28 5.01
CA ARG A 409 9.59 23.59 5.46
C ARG A 409 10.81 24.01 4.65
N SER A 410 10.94 25.33 4.42
CA SER A 410 12.17 25.92 3.87
C SER A 410 13.10 26.40 4.98
N LEU A 411 12.54 27.00 6.06
CA LEU A 411 13.26 27.53 7.21
C LEU A 411 12.43 27.38 8.49
N GLY A 412 13.06 27.55 9.64
CA GLY A 412 12.41 27.58 10.95
C GLY A 412 12.39 26.19 11.63
N ARG A 413 11.86 26.16 12.85
CA ARG A 413 11.86 25.02 13.75
C ARG A 413 10.43 24.57 14.04
N LEU A 414 10.20 23.27 14.04
CA LEU A 414 8.95 22.63 14.44
C LEU A 414 9.25 21.65 15.56
N GLU A 415 8.47 21.72 16.63
CA GLU A 415 8.53 20.76 17.73
C GLU A 415 7.14 20.18 18.00
N LEU A 416 7.09 18.85 18.15
CA LEU A 416 5.91 18.10 18.55
C LEU A 416 6.18 17.46 19.91
N TYR A 417 5.49 17.88 20.96
CA TYR A 417 5.74 17.46 22.35
C TYR A 417 7.21 17.58 22.77
N GLY A 418 7.90 18.64 22.33
CA GLY A 418 9.32 18.88 22.62
C GLY A 418 10.29 18.06 21.76
N HIS A 419 9.80 17.22 20.86
CA HIS A 419 10.63 16.55 19.85
C HIS A 419 10.78 17.46 18.63
N GLU A 420 12.00 17.82 18.31
CA GLU A 420 12.29 18.60 17.11
C GLU A 420 12.10 17.71 15.86
N VAL A 421 11.23 18.17 14.97
CA VAL A 421 11.01 17.56 13.66
C VAL A 421 12.00 18.18 12.68
N LEU A 422 12.89 17.38 12.10
CA LEU A 422 13.85 17.81 11.07
C LEU A 422 13.26 17.56 9.67
N ASP A 423 13.88 16.67 8.90
CA ASP A 423 13.39 16.22 7.58
C ASP A 423 12.49 14.99 7.70
N ASP A 424 11.75 14.91 8.79
CA ASP A 424 10.88 13.78 9.09
C ASP A 424 9.68 13.75 8.12
N GLY A 425 9.49 12.61 7.44
CA GLY A 425 8.32 12.42 6.59
C GLY A 425 7.03 12.29 7.42
N PRO A 426 5.85 12.29 6.74
CA PRO A 426 4.55 12.21 7.40
C PRO A 426 4.43 11.02 8.36
N GLU A 427 4.99 9.86 8.00
CA GLU A 427 4.93 8.66 8.82
C GLU A 427 5.69 8.81 10.16
N GLN A 428 6.72 9.65 10.20
CA GLN A 428 7.47 9.94 11.43
C GLN A 428 6.71 10.96 12.28
N CYS A 429 6.16 12.02 11.66
CA CYS A 429 5.30 12.98 12.35
C CYS A 429 4.10 12.28 13.03
N VAL A 430 3.50 11.29 12.37
CA VAL A 430 2.42 10.47 12.95
C VAL A 430 2.91 9.67 14.16
N ARG A 431 4.12 9.11 14.12
CA ARG A 431 4.71 8.41 15.28
C ARG A 431 4.97 9.33 16.46
N HIS A 432 5.23 10.62 16.21
CA HIS A 432 5.31 11.67 17.24
C HIS A 432 3.93 12.11 17.75
N GLY A 433 2.86 11.50 17.26
CA GLY A 433 1.50 11.72 17.74
C GLY A 433 0.71 12.75 16.95
N LEU A 434 1.11 13.08 15.73
CA LEU A 434 0.37 13.95 14.82
C LEU A 434 -0.64 13.15 13.99
N GLY A 435 -1.87 13.65 13.89
CA GLY A 435 -2.88 13.18 12.93
C GLY A 435 -3.27 14.28 11.96
N ARG A 436 -3.54 13.96 10.70
CA ARG A 436 -3.97 14.94 9.70
C ARG A 436 -5.15 14.45 8.89
N LYS A 437 -6.21 15.29 8.80
CA LYS A 437 -7.31 15.18 7.87
C LYS A 437 -7.14 16.21 6.74
N PHE A 438 -7.35 15.79 5.51
CA PHE A 438 -7.25 16.64 4.33
C PHE A 438 -8.58 17.34 4.02
N GLN A 439 -8.52 18.40 3.22
CA GLN A 439 -9.70 19.13 2.74
C GLN A 439 -10.59 18.24 1.88
N ASN A 440 -10.04 17.55 0.89
CA ASN A 440 -10.75 16.53 0.12
C ASN A 440 -10.64 15.17 0.81
N ALA A 441 -11.71 14.39 0.84
CA ALA A 441 -11.72 13.07 1.45
C ALA A 441 -10.62 12.19 0.85
N ASN A 442 -9.73 11.74 1.69
CA ASN A 442 -8.54 10.98 1.32
C ASN A 442 -8.64 9.57 1.91
N VAL A 443 -9.48 8.73 1.28
CA VAL A 443 -9.82 7.38 1.71
C VAL A 443 -9.25 6.32 0.75
N PHE A 444 -9.46 5.04 1.04
CA PHE A 444 -9.06 3.92 0.19
C PHE A 444 -10.26 3.42 -0.61
N ASP A 445 -10.32 3.75 -1.88
CA ASP A 445 -11.50 3.55 -2.74
C ASP A 445 -11.98 2.10 -2.82
N THR A 446 -11.10 1.13 -2.78
CA THR A 446 -11.45 -0.30 -2.96
C THR A 446 -11.58 -1.07 -1.65
N LEU A 447 -11.25 -0.45 -0.52
CA LEU A 447 -11.37 -1.06 0.80
C LEU A 447 -12.72 -0.75 1.44
N THR A 448 -13.15 -1.64 2.36
CA THR A 448 -14.33 -1.37 3.17
C THR A 448 -14.02 -0.38 4.29
N VAL A 449 -15.07 0.19 4.90
CA VAL A 449 -14.96 1.05 6.09
C VAL A 449 -14.16 0.36 7.18
N ALA A 450 -14.51 -0.89 7.51
CA ALA A 450 -13.82 -1.68 8.53
C ALA A 450 -12.35 -1.95 8.19
N GLU A 451 -12.03 -2.22 6.91
CA GLU A 451 -10.65 -2.43 6.46
C GLU A 451 -9.84 -1.13 6.55
N SER A 452 -10.42 0.00 6.17
CA SER A 452 -9.80 1.33 6.28
C SER A 452 -9.46 1.70 7.72
N LEU A 453 -10.39 1.46 8.64
CA LEU A 453 -10.16 1.67 10.08
C LEU A 453 -9.07 0.73 10.63
N ARG A 454 -9.02 -0.52 10.18
CA ARG A 454 -7.97 -1.47 10.57
C ARG A 454 -6.58 -1.00 10.13
N ILE A 455 -6.46 -0.42 8.95
CA ILE A 455 -5.19 0.14 8.50
C ILE A 455 -4.76 1.28 9.42
N ALA A 456 -5.69 2.13 9.86
CA ALA A 456 -5.38 3.19 10.80
C ALA A 456 -4.88 2.67 12.17
N THR A 457 -5.33 1.49 12.62
CA THR A 457 -4.84 0.88 13.88
C THR A 457 -3.50 0.16 13.75
N THR A 458 -2.92 0.05 12.55
CA THR A 458 -1.70 -0.76 12.26
C THR A 458 -0.46 -0.31 13.06
N LEU A 459 -0.36 0.96 13.42
CA LEU A 459 0.74 1.44 14.28
C LEU A 459 0.75 0.79 15.67
N ARG A 460 -0.41 0.37 16.17
CA ARG A 460 -0.59 -0.21 17.48
C ARG A 460 -0.71 -1.73 17.43
N GLU A 461 -1.37 -2.23 16.41
CA GLU A 461 -1.58 -3.64 16.18
C GLU A 461 -0.79 -4.09 14.95
N ARG A 462 0.27 -4.89 15.16
CA ARG A 462 1.07 -5.38 14.03
C ARG A 462 0.21 -6.25 13.11
N PRO A 463 0.14 -5.93 11.79
CA PRO A 463 -0.67 -6.69 10.84
C PRO A 463 -0.08 -8.09 10.65
N SER A 464 -0.94 -9.09 10.58
CA SER A 464 -0.53 -10.46 10.26
C SER A 464 -0.50 -10.67 8.75
N TRP A 465 0.55 -11.35 8.23
CA TRP A 465 0.63 -11.79 6.84
C TRP A 465 -0.12 -13.10 6.54
N TRP A 466 -0.60 -13.78 7.60
CA TRP A 466 -1.22 -15.10 7.48
C TRP A 466 -2.68 -15.13 7.90
N ARG A 467 -3.11 -14.13 8.65
CA ARG A 467 -4.46 -14.11 9.24
C ARG A 467 -5.11 -12.75 9.03
N ARG A 468 -6.42 -12.75 8.98
CA ARG A 468 -7.27 -11.57 9.10
C ARG A 468 -7.82 -11.53 10.50
N SER A 469 -7.64 -10.44 11.22
CA SER A 469 -8.19 -10.27 12.54
C SER A 469 -9.73 -10.12 12.47
N PRO A 470 -10.48 -10.89 13.24
CA PRO A 470 -11.94 -10.79 13.27
C PRO A 470 -12.45 -9.63 14.13
N ARG A 471 -11.58 -9.02 14.96
CA ARG A 471 -11.92 -7.95 15.89
C ARG A 471 -11.27 -6.65 15.45
N LEU A 472 -11.94 -5.56 15.69
CA LEU A 472 -11.45 -4.20 15.47
C LEU A 472 -11.63 -3.42 16.77
N ASP A 473 -10.52 -3.20 17.50
CA ASP A 473 -10.48 -2.50 18.76
C ASP A 473 -10.33 -1.00 18.52
N LEU A 474 -11.38 -0.23 18.82
CA LEU A 474 -11.41 1.20 18.58
C LEU A 474 -11.66 1.98 19.89
N PRO A 475 -11.08 3.21 20.00
CA PRO A 475 -11.40 4.14 21.07
C PRO A 475 -12.91 4.45 21.15
N PRO A 476 -13.45 4.73 22.35
CA PRO A 476 -14.88 5.07 22.52
C PRO A 476 -15.32 6.24 21.66
N TYR A 477 -14.50 7.26 21.53
CA TYR A 477 -14.78 8.45 20.73
C TYR A 477 -14.78 8.19 19.22
N VAL A 478 -14.01 7.19 18.72
CA VAL A 478 -14.10 6.76 17.33
C VAL A 478 -15.43 6.07 17.07
N LEU A 479 -15.86 5.21 18.00
CA LEU A 479 -17.17 4.55 17.93
C LEU A 479 -18.32 5.57 17.97
N GLU A 480 -18.18 6.62 18.77
CA GLU A 480 -19.14 7.73 18.82
C GLU A 480 -19.20 8.47 17.47
N ALA A 481 -18.04 8.81 16.91
CA ALA A 481 -17.96 9.45 15.59
C ALA A 481 -18.59 8.56 14.49
N LEU A 482 -18.35 7.25 14.51
CA LEU A 482 -18.97 6.31 13.55
C LEU A 482 -20.51 6.26 13.70
N ARG A 483 -21.04 6.28 14.93
CA ARG A 483 -22.49 6.28 15.19
C ARG A 483 -23.14 7.57 14.73
N VAL A 484 -22.54 8.72 15.03
CA VAL A 484 -23.03 10.05 14.64
C VAL A 484 -23.19 10.14 13.12
N THR A 485 -22.26 9.56 12.38
CA THR A 485 -22.23 9.63 10.91
C THR A 485 -22.87 8.43 10.22
N GLY A 486 -23.44 7.47 10.99
CA GLY A 486 -24.06 6.25 10.47
C GLY A 486 -23.09 5.26 9.83
N LEU A 487 -21.78 5.46 9.97
CA LEU A 487 -20.75 4.57 9.42
C LEU A 487 -20.67 3.22 10.14
N ASP A 488 -21.14 3.12 11.37
CA ASP A 488 -21.25 1.88 12.13
C ASP A 488 -22.17 0.85 11.45
N GLN A 489 -23.16 1.32 10.68
CA GLN A 489 -24.08 0.49 9.89
C GLN A 489 -23.53 0.12 8.50
N CYS A 490 -22.45 0.78 8.08
CA CYS A 490 -21.84 0.66 6.74
C CYS A 490 -20.44 0.02 6.75
N LEU A 491 -20.07 -0.74 7.78
CA LEU A 491 -18.72 -1.29 7.96
C LEU A 491 -18.25 -2.17 6.79
N ASP A 492 -19.17 -2.85 6.12
CA ASP A 492 -18.90 -3.71 4.95
C ASP A 492 -18.98 -2.95 3.62
N SER A 493 -19.42 -1.69 3.63
CA SER A 493 -19.51 -0.88 2.43
C SER A 493 -18.12 -0.46 1.98
N VAL A 494 -17.90 -0.48 0.67
CA VAL A 494 -16.64 -0.02 0.06
C VAL A 494 -16.60 1.50 0.11
N ALA A 495 -15.45 2.09 0.43
CA ALA A 495 -15.35 3.53 0.66
C ALA A 495 -15.80 4.39 -0.54
N ARG A 496 -15.56 3.96 -1.78
CA ARG A 496 -16.04 4.65 -2.98
C ARG A 496 -17.56 4.70 -3.13
N ASP A 497 -18.29 3.76 -2.49
CA ASP A 497 -19.74 3.67 -2.58
C ASP A 497 -20.45 4.52 -1.50
N LEU A 498 -19.67 5.16 -0.61
CA LEU A 498 -20.15 6.07 0.44
C LEU A 498 -20.47 7.45 -0.15
N SER A 499 -21.39 8.17 0.47
CA SER A 499 -21.60 9.58 0.18
C SER A 499 -20.37 10.43 0.51
N HIS A 500 -20.22 11.60 -0.08
CA HIS A 500 -19.08 12.48 0.17
C HIS A 500 -18.93 12.82 1.67
N GLY A 501 -20.01 13.13 2.37
CA GLY A 501 -19.99 13.38 3.82
C GLY A 501 -19.54 12.14 4.62
N GLN A 502 -20.00 10.94 4.24
CA GLN A 502 -19.53 9.70 4.87
C GLN A 502 -18.05 9.40 4.60
N GLN A 503 -17.54 9.74 3.41
CA GLN A 503 -16.10 9.62 3.11
C GLN A 503 -15.27 10.58 3.98
N GLN A 504 -15.74 11.82 4.17
CA GLN A 504 -15.12 12.80 5.06
C GLN A 504 -15.11 12.30 6.53
N ALA A 505 -16.24 11.72 6.96
CA ALA A 505 -16.38 11.15 8.28
C ALA A 505 -15.49 9.91 8.48
N LEU A 506 -15.37 9.05 7.46
CA LEU A 506 -14.45 7.91 7.49
C LEU A 506 -13.01 8.36 7.64
N GLU A 507 -12.60 9.38 6.89
CA GLU A 507 -11.26 9.94 7.02
C GLU A 507 -11.00 10.47 8.43
N LEU A 508 -11.94 11.22 9.01
CA LEU A 508 -11.82 11.70 10.39
C LEU A 508 -11.72 10.53 11.38
N ALA A 509 -12.57 9.50 11.23
CA ALA A 509 -12.52 8.31 12.08
C ALA A 509 -11.18 7.58 11.98
N MET A 510 -10.58 7.49 10.77
CA MET A 510 -9.24 6.90 10.56
C MET A 510 -8.15 7.73 11.27
N VAL A 511 -8.23 9.06 11.23
CA VAL A 511 -7.29 9.93 11.95
C VAL A 511 -7.43 9.76 13.45
N LEU A 512 -8.65 9.74 13.97
CA LEU A 512 -8.91 9.54 15.40
C LEU A 512 -8.52 8.15 15.88
N ALA A 513 -8.60 7.12 15.03
CA ALA A 513 -8.16 5.76 15.34
C ALA A 513 -6.64 5.62 15.54
N LEU A 514 -5.84 6.57 15.05
CA LEU A 514 -4.42 6.68 15.37
C LEU A 514 -4.18 7.05 16.84
N GLU A 515 -5.21 7.54 17.55
CA GLU A 515 -5.15 8.12 18.87
C GLU A 515 -4.09 9.24 18.93
N PRO A 516 -4.21 10.25 18.08
CA PRO A 516 -3.22 11.31 18.01
C PRO A 516 -3.25 12.20 19.26
N GLY A 517 -2.14 12.87 19.56
CA GLY A 517 -2.12 13.92 20.57
C GLY A 517 -2.31 15.31 19.96
N ILE A 518 -1.96 15.45 18.67
CA ILE A 518 -2.15 16.68 17.88
C ILE A 518 -2.93 16.29 16.63
N VAL A 519 -3.98 17.03 16.29
CA VAL A 519 -4.77 16.80 15.08
C VAL A 519 -4.83 18.07 14.25
N LEU A 520 -4.50 17.94 12.99
CA LEU A 520 -4.67 18.96 11.98
C LEU A 520 -5.90 18.65 11.14
N LEU A 521 -6.89 19.53 11.18
CA LEU A 521 -8.16 19.38 10.47
C LEU A 521 -8.32 20.48 9.43
N ASP A 522 -8.38 20.10 8.16
CA ASP A 522 -8.65 21.03 7.05
C ASP A 522 -10.09 20.79 6.57
N GLU A 523 -10.99 21.70 6.90
CA GLU A 523 -12.44 21.66 6.63
C GLU A 523 -13.09 20.30 7.01
N PRO A 524 -13.04 19.89 8.30
CA PRO A 524 -13.48 18.55 8.71
C PRO A 524 -14.97 18.33 8.59
N THR A 525 -15.76 19.38 8.46
CA THR A 525 -17.22 19.34 8.44
C THR A 525 -17.81 19.52 7.04
N ALA A 526 -16.98 19.58 6.00
CA ALA A 526 -17.44 19.72 4.62
C ALA A 526 -18.37 18.55 4.23
N GLY A 527 -19.54 18.88 3.66
CA GLY A 527 -20.52 17.88 3.23
C GLY A 527 -21.39 17.27 4.34
N LEU A 528 -21.21 17.68 5.60
CA LEU A 528 -22.06 17.27 6.72
C LEU A 528 -23.25 18.22 6.91
N SER A 529 -24.37 17.68 7.38
CA SER A 529 -25.53 18.48 7.81
C SER A 529 -25.17 19.33 9.05
N LYS A 530 -25.95 20.38 9.34
CA LYS A 530 -25.72 21.22 10.50
C LYS A 530 -25.73 20.42 11.82
N ALA A 531 -26.63 19.43 11.95
CA ALA A 531 -26.71 18.58 13.12
C ALA A 531 -25.45 17.70 13.29
N GLU A 532 -24.97 17.06 12.22
CA GLU A 532 -23.77 16.23 12.23
C GLU A 532 -22.52 17.07 12.54
N ARG A 533 -22.42 18.31 11.99
CA ARG A 533 -21.33 19.24 12.31
C ARG A 533 -21.25 19.55 13.80
N LEU A 534 -22.37 19.90 14.43
CA LEU A 534 -22.42 20.18 15.86
C LEU A 534 -22.00 18.96 16.70
N GLN A 535 -22.46 17.77 16.32
CA GLN A 535 -22.09 16.54 16.99
C GLN A 535 -20.58 16.22 16.86
N ILE A 536 -20.01 16.39 15.66
CA ILE A 536 -18.55 16.26 15.48
C ILE A 536 -17.79 17.32 16.29
N GLY A 537 -18.30 18.56 16.35
CA GLY A 537 -17.76 19.61 17.20
C GLY A 537 -17.73 19.21 18.67
N HIS A 538 -18.81 18.63 19.19
CA HIS A 538 -18.88 18.11 20.56
C HIS A 538 -17.89 16.96 20.79
N VAL A 539 -17.73 16.03 19.81
CA VAL A 539 -16.71 14.98 19.91
C VAL A 539 -15.31 15.58 20.01
N LEU A 540 -14.96 16.53 19.14
CA LEU A 540 -13.65 17.18 19.17
C LEU A 540 -13.40 17.96 20.48
N SER A 541 -14.39 18.71 20.97
CA SER A 541 -14.30 19.42 22.26
C SER A 541 -14.15 18.44 23.44
N SER A 542 -14.89 17.33 23.41
CA SER A 542 -14.74 16.29 24.43
C SER A 542 -13.35 15.66 24.42
N LEU A 543 -12.78 15.44 23.22
CA LEU A 543 -11.42 14.92 23.06
C LEU A 543 -10.36 15.90 23.59
N ALA A 544 -10.51 17.17 23.29
CA ALA A 544 -9.61 18.21 23.79
C ALA A 544 -9.62 18.22 25.34
N HIS A 545 -10.80 18.30 25.94
CA HIS A 545 -10.90 18.41 27.39
C HIS A 545 -10.56 17.12 28.16
N ARG A 546 -11.01 15.93 27.66
CA ARG A 546 -10.83 14.67 28.40
C ARG A 546 -9.51 13.98 28.15
N TYR A 547 -8.98 14.10 26.93
CA TYR A 547 -7.79 13.37 26.49
C TYR A 547 -6.58 14.29 26.22
N GLY A 548 -6.75 15.60 26.39
CA GLY A 548 -5.67 16.58 26.16
C GLY A 548 -5.30 16.73 24.69
N LEU A 549 -6.25 16.48 23.75
CA LEU A 549 -5.99 16.63 22.32
C LEU A 549 -5.75 18.09 21.97
N CYS A 550 -4.62 18.38 21.32
CA CYS A 550 -4.37 19.67 20.67
C CYS A 550 -4.95 19.60 19.25
N CYS A 551 -5.82 20.54 18.88
CA CYS A 551 -6.44 20.56 17.55
C CYS A 551 -6.16 21.90 16.86
N LEU A 552 -5.59 21.85 15.64
CA LEU A 552 -5.49 22.99 14.74
C LEU A 552 -6.52 22.80 13.63
N LEU A 553 -7.51 23.69 13.56
CA LEU A 553 -8.68 23.56 12.71
C LEU A 553 -8.75 24.71 11.70
N VAL A 554 -8.79 24.38 10.41
CA VAL A 554 -9.13 25.33 9.34
C VAL A 554 -10.60 25.12 8.98
N GLU A 555 -11.41 26.18 9.12
CA GLU A 555 -12.83 26.17 8.75
C GLU A 555 -13.26 27.55 8.22
N HIS A 556 -14.30 27.51 7.40
CA HIS A 556 -14.93 28.72 6.84
C HIS A 556 -16.23 29.10 7.57
N ASP A 557 -16.82 28.16 8.30
CA ASP A 557 -18.03 28.37 9.10
C ASP A 557 -17.65 28.99 10.46
N LEU A 558 -17.80 30.32 10.56
CA LEU A 558 -17.46 31.06 11.79
C LEU A 558 -18.37 30.68 12.96
N ASP A 559 -19.63 30.27 12.72
CA ASP A 559 -20.53 29.82 13.78
C ASP A 559 -20.02 28.51 14.40
N PHE A 560 -19.52 27.60 13.58
CA PHE A 560 -18.91 26.37 14.06
C PHE A 560 -17.62 26.63 14.85
N ILE A 561 -16.73 27.48 14.33
CA ILE A 561 -15.50 27.87 15.03
C ILE A 561 -15.81 28.51 16.39
N LYS A 562 -16.82 29.40 16.45
CA LYS A 562 -17.26 30.05 17.70
C LYS A 562 -17.67 29.06 18.79
N GLU A 563 -18.28 27.94 18.40
CA GLU A 563 -18.76 26.94 19.37
C GLU A 563 -17.64 26.09 19.95
N ILE A 564 -16.57 25.83 19.18
CA ILE A 564 -15.56 24.84 19.58
C ILE A 564 -14.17 25.40 19.83
N ALA A 565 -13.77 26.49 19.15
CA ALA A 565 -12.40 27.01 19.25
C ALA A 565 -12.17 27.74 20.60
N THR A 566 -11.04 27.44 21.22
CA THR A 566 -10.56 28.12 22.41
C THR A 566 -9.93 29.48 22.08
N ARG A 567 -9.27 29.59 20.94
CA ARG A 567 -8.71 30.81 20.36
C ARG A 567 -8.63 30.72 18.85
N ILE A 568 -8.40 31.88 18.22
CA ILE A 568 -8.34 32.00 16.76
C ILE A 568 -7.03 32.67 16.34
N VAL A 569 -6.39 32.03 15.36
CA VAL A 569 -5.20 32.55 14.68
C VAL A 569 -5.60 33.02 13.28
N VAL A 570 -5.31 34.28 12.97
CA VAL A 570 -5.60 34.88 11.66
C VAL A 570 -4.33 34.88 10.81
N LEU A 571 -4.38 34.18 9.69
CA LEU A 571 -3.30 34.13 8.70
C LEU A 571 -3.62 35.04 7.52
N HIS A 572 -2.73 35.93 7.17
CA HIS A 572 -2.85 36.81 6.01
C HIS A 572 -1.50 36.96 5.31
N GLN A 573 -1.47 36.76 3.99
CA GLN A 573 -0.26 36.88 3.15
C GLN A 573 0.97 36.13 3.73
N GLY A 574 0.75 34.91 4.26
CA GLY A 574 1.82 34.08 4.80
C GLY A 574 2.34 34.49 6.19
N ARG A 575 1.68 35.39 6.90
CA ARG A 575 2.05 35.83 8.26
C ARG A 575 0.86 35.71 9.21
N ILE A 576 1.12 35.43 10.48
CA ILE A 576 0.12 35.54 11.55
C ILE A 576 -0.04 37.01 11.86
N VAL A 577 -1.26 37.53 11.71
CA VAL A 577 -1.58 38.94 11.96
C VAL A 577 -2.34 39.15 13.27
N MET A 578 -2.97 38.09 13.79
CA MET A 578 -3.67 38.10 15.07
C MET A 578 -3.75 36.71 15.66
N ASP A 579 -3.61 36.56 16.96
CA ASP A 579 -3.77 35.30 17.72
C ASP A 579 -4.44 35.68 19.06
N ASP A 580 -5.79 35.48 19.10
CA ASP A 580 -6.58 35.96 20.23
C ASP A 580 -7.92 35.19 20.37
N GLY A 581 -8.73 35.59 21.33
CA GLY A 581 -10.07 35.07 21.54
C GLY A 581 -11.04 35.35 20.37
N PHE A 582 -12.16 34.60 20.29
CA PHE A 582 -13.14 34.73 19.19
C PHE A 582 -13.69 36.18 19.10
N ARG A 583 -14.02 36.82 20.24
CA ARG A 583 -14.62 38.15 20.24
C ARG A 583 -13.65 39.20 19.70
N GLU A 584 -12.42 39.18 20.19
CA GLU A 584 -11.36 40.11 19.84
C GLU A 584 -11.07 40.03 18.34
N VAL A 585 -11.05 38.83 17.79
CA VAL A 585 -10.79 38.61 16.37
C VAL A 585 -11.96 39.12 15.49
N VAL A 586 -13.22 38.82 15.84
CA VAL A 586 -14.39 39.21 15.04
C VAL A 586 -14.67 40.71 15.12
N GLU A 587 -14.36 41.36 16.26
CA GLU A 587 -14.51 42.79 16.46
C GLU A 587 -13.38 43.61 15.85
N SER A 588 -12.24 42.98 15.50
CA SER A 588 -11.05 43.65 14.95
C SER A 588 -11.34 44.28 13.58
N GLU A 589 -11.06 45.58 13.47
CA GLU A 589 -11.14 46.29 12.19
C GLU A 589 -10.18 45.75 11.15
N LEU A 590 -8.98 45.30 11.58
CA LEU A 590 -7.98 44.69 10.72
C LEU A 590 -8.52 43.44 10.07
N VAL A 591 -9.16 42.54 10.84
CA VAL A 591 -9.71 41.28 10.34
C VAL A 591 -10.87 41.57 9.38
N ARG A 592 -11.75 42.54 9.71
CA ARG A 592 -12.83 42.97 8.80
C ARG A 592 -12.29 43.52 7.49
N ALA A 593 -11.25 44.35 7.53
CA ALA A 593 -10.60 44.89 6.34
C ALA A 593 -9.95 43.79 5.46
N ILE A 594 -9.33 42.78 6.08
CA ILE A 594 -8.74 41.63 5.41
C ILE A 594 -9.82 40.86 4.62
N TYR A 595 -10.96 40.57 5.25
CA TYR A 595 -12.06 39.83 4.60
C TYR A 595 -12.85 40.67 3.58
N ALA A 596 -12.88 42.01 3.76
CA ALA A 596 -13.47 42.92 2.78
C ALA A 596 -12.55 43.22 1.57
N GLY A 597 -11.32 42.70 1.56
CA GLY A 597 -10.35 42.94 0.49
C GLY A 597 -9.69 44.32 0.51
N ASN A 598 -9.86 45.09 1.58
CA ASN A 598 -9.40 46.48 1.70
C ASN A 598 -8.19 46.62 2.64
N ALA A 599 -7.56 45.54 3.06
CA ALA A 599 -6.42 45.61 3.98
C ALA A 599 -5.16 46.13 3.26
N PRO A 600 -4.42 47.11 3.84
CA PRO A 600 -3.12 47.51 3.31
C PRO A 600 -2.14 46.34 3.35
N ALA A 601 -1.33 46.19 2.30
CA ALA A 601 -0.25 45.20 2.28
C ALA A 601 0.62 45.42 3.54
N ALA A 602 0.92 44.29 4.25
CA ALA A 602 1.70 44.36 5.49
C ALA A 602 3.08 44.99 5.19
N GLN A 603 3.22 46.28 5.50
CA GLN A 603 4.52 46.96 5.49
C GLN A 603 5.36 46.37 6.62
N GLY A 604 6.54 45.87 6.27
CA GLY A 604 7.49 45.34 7.24
C GLY A 604 7.75 46.36 8.35
N ALA A 605 7.46 45.95 9.57
CA ALA A 605 7.96 46.68 10.75
C ALA A 605 9.47 46.47 10.84
N THR A 606 10.22 47.39 10.25
CA THR A 606 11.61 47.62 10.61
C THR A 606 11.59 48.41 11.93
N GLN A 607 11.87 47.74 13.03
CA GLN A 607 12.67 48.27 14.15
C GLN A 607 13.19 47.09 14.99
#